data_bfddb03fe028f57b9cead6f6e602ea68
#
_entry.id   bfddb03fe028f57b9cead6f6e602ea68
#
_cell.length_a   1.000
_cell.length_b   1.000
_cell.length_c   1.000
_cell.angle_alpha   90.00
_cell.angle_beta   90.00
_cell.angle_gamma   90.00
#
_symmetry.space_group_name_H-M   'P 1'
#
loop_
_entity.id
_entity.type
_entity.pdbx_description
1 polymer ?
#
loop_
_entity_poly.entity_id
_entity_poly.type
_entity_poly.pdbx_seq_one_letter_code
_entity_poly.pdbx_strand_id
1 'polypeptide(L)'
;GFFFPITSSNFSLWNRLKTEGTGFNVKLGLIARVTDYWRLGLSFHTPTYYSMSDYYMASVDNSYTYLKNNSNESRNDITDSPEGRYDYSLVTPWKFMASTAFIIGKKGIVSFDYEYTAYDKMSLSETDGLEMNDVNDDISSYFKAGHTFRVGGEYRITPQLSARLGYANQLSPMKVSTGDELNIAGMAPHYTLDRGTQYYTCGLGYRFGIFYADMAYIHKNAKSDVLAFSPIPS
;
A
#
# COMPACT_ATOMS: atom_id res chain seq x y z
N GLY A 1 20.73 -27.68 39.90
CA GLY A 1 20.65 -26.31 39.39
C GLY A 1 20.23 -25.38 40.52
N PHE A 2 21.03 -24.34 40.80
CA PHE A 2 20.65 -23.32 41.78
C PHE A 2 19.56 -22.43 41.16
N PHE A 3 18.39 -22.41 41.74
CA PHE A 3 17.31 -21.49 41.39
C PHE A 3 17.54 -20.15 42.16
N PHE A 4 17.85 -19.10 41.44
CA PHE A 4 17.87 -17.75 42.01
C PHE A 4 16.51 -17.09 41.77
N PRO A 5 15.83 -16.56 42.77
CA PRO A 5 14.55 -15.86 42.59
C PRO A 5 14.79 -14.56 41.79
N ILE A 6 14.11 -14.42 40.65
CA ILE A 6 14.12 -13.20 39.85
C ILE A 6 13.20 -12.20 40.56
N THR A 7 13.70 -11.02 40.90
CA THR A 7 12.97 -9.96 41.57
C THR A 7 12.38 -8.96 40.58
N SER A 8 13.00 -8.77 39.44
CA SER A 8 12.44 -8.00 38.33
C SER A 8 13.02 -8.48 36.99
N SER A 9 12.24 -8.42 35.92
CA SER A 9 12.71 -8.70 34.57
C SER A 9 12.05 -7.75 33.60
N ASN A 10 12.82 -7.33 32.60
CA ASN A 10 12.37 -6.55 31.48
C ASN A 10 13.01 -7.13 30.22
N PHE A 11 12.25 -7.23 29.12
CA PHE A 11 12.78 -7.64 27.84
C PHE A 11 12.27 -6.75 26.72
N SER A 12 13.09 -6.56 25.71
CA SER A 12 12.75 -5.87 24.47
C SER A 12 13.03 -6.80 23.31
N LEU A 13 12.04 -6.96 22.43
CA LEU A 13 12.17 -7.73 21.19
C LEU A 13 12.24 -6.74 20.03
N TRP A 14 13.33 -6.82 19.25
CA TRP A 14 13.54 -6.05 18.05
C TRP A 14 13.49 -6.97 16.84
N ASN A 15 12.63 -6.63 15.88
CA ASN A 15 12.57 -7.31 14.60
C ASN A 15 13.01 -6.34 13.51
N ARG A 16 13.90 -6.79 12.65
CA ARG A 16 14.35 -6.05 11.48
C ARG A 16 13.98 -6.83 10.24
N LEU A 17 13.25 -6.18 9.32
CA LEU A 17 12.98 -6.68 7.98
C LEU A 17 13.52 -5.66 6.99
N LYS A 18 14.29 -6.12 6.00
CA LYS A 18 14.77 -5.32 4.86
C LYS A 18 14.39 -6.06 3.59
N THR A 19 13.58 -5.43 2.75
CA THR A 19 13.16 -5.96 1.45
C THR A 19 13.88 -5.22 0.34
N GLU A 20 14.48 -5.95 -0.59
CA GLU A 20 15.10 -5.44 -1.81
C GLU A 20 14.52 -6.17 -3.02
N GLY A 21 14.51 -5.52 -4.19
CA GLY A 21 14.04 -6.20 -5.39
C GLY A 21 14.16 -5.34 -6.64
N THR A 22 14.06 -6.03 -7.77
CA THR A 22 14.01 -5.43 -9.10
C THR A 22 12.77 -5.90 -9.82
N GLY A 23 12.17 -5.05 -10.65
CA GLY A 23 10.96 -5.42 -11.37
C GLY A 23 10.89 -4.78 -12.75
N PHE A 24 10.15 -5.46 -13.64
CA PHE A 24 9.91 -5.02 -14.99
C PHE A 24 8.43 -5.04 -15.33
N ASN A 25 7.94 -3.99 -15.98
CA ASN A 25 6.60 -3.94 -16.56
C ASN A 25 6.59 -3.15 -17.87
N VAL A 26 5.49 -3.26 -18.61
CA VAL A 26 5.21 -2.48 -19.81
C VAL A 26 3.94 -1.67 -19.62
N LYS A 27 3.95 -0.42 -20.04
CA LYS A 27 2.79 0.47 -20.03
C LYS A 27 2.51 0.97 -21.42
N LEU A 28 1.27 0.82 -21.86
CA LEU A 28 0.79 1.29 -23.13
C LEU A 28 -0.31 2.32 -22.91
N GLY A 29 -0.31 3.40 -23.67
CA GLY A 29 -1.33 4.44 -23.58
C GLY A 29 -1.65 5.03 -24.94
N LEU A 30 -2.93 5.36 -25.12
CA LEU A 30 -3.45 6.01 -26.30
C LEU A 30 -4.34 7.19 -25.87
N ILE A 31 -4.15 8.33 -26.51
CA ILE A 31 -5.04 9.48 -26.38
C ILE A 31 -5.59 9.81 -27.77
N ALA A 32 -6.91 9.79 -27.90
CA ALA A 32 -7.62 10.16 -29.10
C ALA A 32 -8.30 11.53 -28.93
N ARG A 33 -8.07 12.42 -29.85
CA ARG A 33 -8.81 13.67 -29.98
C ARG A 33 -9.99 13.42 -30.92
N VAL A 34 -11.14 13.08 -30.32
CA VAL A 34 -12.35 12.76 -31.09
C VAL A 34 -12.90 14.00 -31.78
N THR A 35 -12.88 15.13 -31.07
CA THR A 35 -13.25 16.47 -31.59
C THR A 35 -12.32 17.51 -30.97
N ASP A 36 -12.48 18.77 -31.33
CA ASP A 36 -11.71 19.87 -30.73
C ASP A 36 -12.01 20.06 -29.25
N TYR A 37 -13.15 19.61 -28.80
CA TYR A 37 -13.61 19.75 -27.42
C TYR A 37 -13.72 18.42 -26.64
N TRP A 38 -13.52 17.27 -27.29
CA TRP A 38 -13.63 15.96 -26.66
C TRP A 38 -12.39 15.09 -26.89
N ARG A 39 -11.86 14.53 -25.80
CA ARG A 39 -10.70 13.63 -25.80
C ARG A 39 -11.04 12.34 -25.07
N LEU A 40 -10.49 11.24 -25.56
CA LEU A 40 -10.56 9.93 -24.93
C LEU A 40 -9.14 9.43 -24.66
N GLY A 41 -8.94 8.78 -23.54
CA GLY A 41 -7.69 8.13 -23.16
C GLY A 41 -7.94 6.69 -22.78
N LEU A 42 -7.05 5.80 -23.18
CA LEU A 42 -6.98 4.41 -22.74
C LEU A 42 -5.56 4.11 -22.34
N SER A 43 -5.37 3.38 -21.25
CA SER A 43 -4.06 2.92 -20.82
C SER A 43 -4.16 1.51 -20.24
N PHE A 44 -3.15 0.71 -20.56
CA PHE A 44 -2.99 -0.65 -20.07
C PHE A 44 -1.60 -0.80 -19.47
N HIS A 45 -1.53 -1.30 -18.23
CA HIS A 45 -0.28 -1.63 -17.55
C HIS A 45 -0.24 -3.15 -17.34
N THR A 46 0.80 -3.78 -17.82
CA THR A 46 1.05 -5.19 -17.52
C THR A 46 1.37 -5.35 -16.04
N PRO A 47 1.27 -6.55 -15.48
CA PRO A 47 1.88 -6.87 -14.19
C PRO A 47 3.33 -6.43 -14.15
N THR A 48 3.80 -6.05 -12.98
CA THR A 48 5.22 -5.93 -12.69
C THR A 48 5.70 -7.26 -12.15
N TYR A 49 6.66 -7.85 -12.83
CA TYR A 49 7.33 -9.07 -12.40
C TYR A 49 8.52 -8.66 -11.56
N TYR A 50 8.44 -8.90 -10.27
CA TYR A 50 9.50 -8.60 -9.30
C TYR A 50 10.28 -9.84 -8.92
N SER A 51 11.60 -9.72 -8.85
CA SER A 51 12.47 -10.61 -8.09
C SER A 51 12.82 -9.91 -6.79
N MET A 52 12.49 -10.53 -5.66
CA MET A 52 12.53 -9.93 -4.33
C MET A 52 13.42 -10.75 -3.40
N SER A 53 14.07 -10.09 -2.46
CA SER A 53 14.83 -10.69 -1.37
C SER A 53 14.48 -10.02 -0.06
N ASP A 54 14.06 -10.80 0.92
CA ASP A 54 13.83 -10.36 2.28
C ASP A 54 14.98 -10.80 3.17
N TYR A 55 15.54 -9.85 3.91
CA TYR A 55 16.55 -10.07 4.95
C TYR A 55 15.88 -9.80 6.29
N TYR A 56 15.93 -10.77 7.19
CA TYR A 56 15.27 -10.66 8.49
C TYR A 56 16.19 -11.10 9.62
N MET A 57 16.06 -10.40 10.74
CA MET A 57 16.81 -10.66 11.96
C MET A 57 15.95 -10.26 13.16
N ALA A 58 16.04 -11.02 14.23
CA ALA A 58 15.44 -10.69 15.53
C ALA A 58 16.55 -10.53 16.57
N SER A 59 16.35 -9.59 17.50
CA SER A 59 17.23 -9.36 18.65
C SER A 59 16.38 -9.28 19.91
N VAL A 60 16.79 -10.01 20.94
CA VAL A 60 16.19 -9.96 22.28
C VAL A 60 17.19 -9.35 23.22
N ASP A 61 16.83 -8.22 23.82
CA ASP A 61 17.54 -7.61 24.94
C ASP A 61 16.78 -7.94 26.23
N ASN A 62 17.42 -8.70 27.11
CA ASN A 62 16.83 -9.15 28.36
C ASN A 62 17.63 -8.61 29.53
N SER A 63 16.95 -7.86 30.40
CA SER A 63 17.51 -7.28 31.62
C SER A 63 16.74 -7.85 32.82
N TYR A 64 17.44 -8.51 33.73
CA TYR A 64 16.83 -9.10 34.92
C TYR A 64 17.68 -8.91 36.15
N THR A 65 17.02 -8.80 37.29
CA THR A 65 17.61 -8.71 38.63
C THR A 65 17.26 -9.98 39.39
N TYR A 66 18.25 -10.59 40.00
CA TYR A 66 18.07 -11.81 40.80
C TYR A 66 18.77 -11.68 42.13
N LEU A 67 18.27 -12.41 43.10
CA LEU A 67 18.82 -12.43 44.46
C LEU A 67 19.88 -13.53 44.56
N LYS A 68 21.12 -13.12 44.85
CA LYS A 68 22.24 -14.02 45.09
C LYS A 68 22.95 -13.64 46.41
N ASN A 69 23.09 -14.60 47.33
CA ASN A 69 23.68 -14.39 48.64
C ASN A 69 23.15 -13.16 49.41
N ASN A 70 21.81 -12.95 49.35
CA ASN A 70 21.11 -11.82 49.96
C ASN A 70 21.44 -10.45 49.34
N SER A 71 22.03 -10.42 48.17
CA SER A 71 22.29 -9.20 47.36
C SER A 71 21.59 -9.26 46.01
N ASN A 72 21.04 -8.14 45.56
CA ASN A 72 20.46 -8.02 44.23
C ASN A 72 21.60 -7.87 43.22
N GLU A 73 21.70 -8.82 42.28
CA GLU A 73 22.57 -8.74 41.13
C GLU A 73 21.73 -8.51 39.88
N SER A 74 22.16 -7.60 39.00
CA SER A 74 21.52 -7.34 37.71
C SER A 74 22.37 -7.90 36.58
N ARG A 75 21.69 -8.44 35.56
CA ARG A 75 22.32 -8.96 34.35
C ARG A 75 21.56 -8.51 33.13
N ASN A 76 22.30 -8.13 32.09
CA ASN A 76 21.78 -7.82 30.76
C ASN A 76 22.37 -8.81 29.77
N ASP A 77 21.49 -9.48 29.04
CA ASP A 77 21.87 -10.44 27.98
C ASP A 77 21.20 -10.00 26.67
N ILE A 78 22.01 -9.81 25.63
CA ILE A 78 21.53 -9.54 24.27
C ILE A 78 21.79 -10.78 23.43
N THR A 79 20.77 -11.23 22.73
CA THR A 79 20.85 -12.40 21.85
C THR A 79 20.27 -12.03 20.51
N ASP A 80 21.07 -12.15 19.46
CA ASP A 80 20.67 -11.92 18.09
C ASP A 80 20.43 -13.26 17.38
N SER A 81 19.38 -13.33 16.56
CA SER A 81 19.21 -14.44 15.63
C SER A 81 20.23 -14.32 14.49
N PRO A 82 20.60 -15.42 13.84
CA PRO A 82 21.25 -15.31 12.54
C PRO A 82 20.43 -14.47 11.58
N GLU A 83 21.08 -13.75 10.68
CA GLU A 83 20.38 -13.09 9.57
C GLU A 83 19.84 -14.14 8.62
N GLY A 84 18.52 -14.15 8.43
CA GLY A 84 17.84 -14.97 7.46
C GLY A 84 17.66 -14.22 6.14
N ARG A 85 17.65 -14.97 5.03
CA ARG A 85 17.34 -14.45 3.70
C ARG A 85 16.30 -15.34 3.05
N TYR A 86 15.32 -14.71 2.41
CA TYR A 86 14.31 -15.40 1.63
C TYR A 86 14.11 -14.70 0.29
N ASP A 87 14.30 -15.47 -0.80
CA ASP A 87 14.18 -14.97 -2.16
C ASP A 87 12.87 -15.48 -2.77
N TYR A 88 12.11 -14.59 -3.42
CA TYR A 88 10.82 -14.91 -4.03
C TYR A 88 10.52 -14.01 -5.22
N SER A 89 9.55 -14.40 -6.01
CA SER A 89 9.01 -13.62 -7.11
C SER A 89 7.60 -13.13 -6.77
N LEU A 90 7.32 -11.87 -7.10
CA LEU A 90 6.01 -11.25 -6.92
C LEU A 90 5.51 -10.73 -8.26
N VAL A 91 4.31 -11.14 -8.64
CA VAL A 91 3.61 -10.60 -9.81
C VAL A 91 2.51 -9.68 -9.32
N THR A 92 2.62 -8.39 -9.65
CA THR A 92 1.62 -7.38 -9.27
C THR A 92 0.41 -7.43 -10.19
N PRO A 93 -0.73 -6.80 -9.81
CA PRO A 93 -1.91 -6.74 -10.67
C PRO A 93 -1.65 -6.02 -11.99
N TRP A 94 -2.30 -6.46 -13.04
CA TRP A 94 -2.46 -5.64 -14.24
C TRP A 94 -3.50 -4.54 -14.00
N LYS A 95 -3.38 -3.43 -14.76
CA LYS A 95 -4.28 -2.28 -14.66
C LYS A 95 -4.79 -1.86 -16.02
N PHE A 96 -6.04 -1.47 -16.05
CA PHE A 96 -6.68 -0.83 -17.18
C PHE A 96 -7.23 0.52 -16.74
N MET A 97 -6.99 1.56 -17.54
CA MET A 97 -7.53 2.89 -17.30
C MET A 97 -8.24 3.41 -18.52
N ALA A 98 -9.40 3.99 -18.33
CA ALA A 98 -10.17 4.72 -19.34
C ALA A 98 -10.43 6.14 -18.85
N SER A 99 -10.22 7.11 -19.71
CA SER A 99 -10.44 8.52 -19.38
C SER A 99 -11.20 9.24 -20.49
N THR A 100 -11.95 10.26 -20.08
CA THR A 100 -12.58 11.20 -21.01
C THR A 100 -12.41 12.61 -20.51
N ALA A 101 -12.22 13.57 -21.40
CA ALA A 101 -12.08 14.97 -21.06
C ALA A 101 -12.84 15.86 -22.05
N PHE A 102 -13.55 16.85 -21.50
CA PHE A 102 -14.30 17.83 -22.26
C PHE A 102 -13.72 19.21 -22.06
N ILE A 103 -13.39 19.87 -23.16
CA ILE A 103 -12.94 21.28 -23.17
C ILE A 103 -14.17 22.16 -23.31
N ILE A 104 -14.40 23.02 -22.32
CA ILE A 104 -15.56 23.91 -22.23
C ILE A 104 -15.12 25.31 -22.65
N GLY A 105 -15.46 25.68 -23.87
CA GLY A 105 -14.99 26.93 -24.45
C GLY A 105 -13.46 26.97 -24.55
N LYS A 106 -12.86 28.15 -24.33
CA LYS A 106 -11.39 28.31 -24.32
C LYS A 106 -10.81 28.39 -22.88
N LYS A 107 -11.65 28.13 -21.87
CA LYS A 107 -11.31 28.44 -20.48
C LYS A 107 -11.39 27.29 -19.51
N GLY A 108 -12.16 26.24 -19.83
CA GLY A 108 -12.42 25.15 -18.92
C GLY A 108 -12.09 23.78 -19.50
N ILE A 109 -11.72 22.86 -18.64
CA ILE A 109 -11.64 21.43 -18.95
C ILE A 109 -12.22 20.65 -17.77
N VAL A 110 -13.01 19.62 -18.08
CA VAL A 110 -13.51 18.65 -17.08
C VAL A 110 -13.06 17.27 -17.55
N SER A 111 -12.52 16.47 -16.64
CA SER A 111 -12.11 15.09 -16.92
C SER A 111 -12.80 14.12 -15.97
N PHE A 112 -12.98 12.91 -16.47
CA PHE A 112 -13.40 11.74 -15.71
C PHE A 112 -12.45 10.59 -16.06
N ASP A 113 -11.95 9.89 -15.03
CA ASP A 113 -11.04 8.77 -15.18
C ASP A 113 -11.56 7.58 -14.37
N TYR A 114 -11.48 6.41 -14.95
CA TYR A 114 -11.76 5.14 -14.31
C TYR A 114 -10.53 4.25 -14.39
N GLU A 115 -10.15 3.65 -13.25
CA GLU A 115 -9.06 2.69 -13.15
C GLU A 115 -9.59 1.37 -12.59
N TYR A 116 -9.27 0.30 -13.27
CA TYR A 116 -9.47 -1.07 -12.85
C TYR A 116 -8.12 -1.70 -12.54
N THR A 117 -8.00 -2.34 -11.37
CA THR A 117 -6.79 -3.04 -10.94
C THR A 117 -7.16 -4.44 -10.46
N ALA A 118 -6.60 -5.48 -11.09
CA ALA A 118 -6.94 -6.88 -10.81
C ALA A 118 -6.17 -7.43 -9.61
N TYR A 119 -6.46 -6.95 -8.41
CA TYR A 119 -5.75 -7.36 -7.18
C TYR A 119 -5.88 -8.86 -6.89
N ASP A 120 -6.99 -9.49 -7.26
CA ASP A 120 -7.24 -10.94 -7.16
C ASP A 120 -6.35 -11.79 -8.09
N LYS A 121 -5.55 -11.16 -8.94
CA LYS A 121 -4.61 -11.80 -9.88
C LYS A 121 -3.13 -11.55 -9.51
N MET A 122 -2.87 -11.05 -8.31
CA MET A 122 -1.51 -11.05 -7.77
C MET A 122 -1.08 -12.48 -7.48
N SER A 123 0.20 -12.78 -7.63
CA SER A 123 0.74 -14.09 -7.28
C SER A 123 2.15 -14.00 -6.74
N LEU A 124 2.48 -14.93 -5.85
CA LEU A 124 3.82 -15.17 -5.34
C LEU A 124 4.30 -16.57 -5.76
N SER A 125 5.58 -16.66 -6.04
CA SER A 125 6.25 -17.93 -6.30
C SER A 125 7.65 -17.94 -5.69
N GLU A 126 8.18 -19.11 -5.41
CA GLU A 126 9.57 -19.26 -5.05
C GLU A 126 10.50 -18.95 -6.23
N THR A 127 11.78 -18.79 -5.97
CA THR A 127 12.79 -18.42 -7.00
C THR A 127 12.92 -19.49 -8.09
N ASP A 128 12.63 -20.74 -7.78
CA ASP A 128 12.60 -21.86 -8.74
C ASP A 128 11.32 -21.93 -9.59
N GLY A 129 10.38 -20.99 -9.36
CA GLY A 129 9.11 -20.88 -10.06
C GLY A 129 7.98 -21.74 -9.48
N LEU A 130 8.21 -22.41 -8.33
CA LEU A 130 7.15 -23.12 -7.64
C LEU A 130 6.14 -22.10 -7.05
N GLU A 131 4.87 -22.29 -7.37
CA GLU A 131 3.80 -21.41 -6.88
C GLU A 131 3.57 -21.61 -5.37
N MET A 132 3.42 -20.49 -4.66
CA MET A 132 3.02 -20.49 -3.25
C MET A 132 1.49 -20.62 -3.16
N ASN A 133 0.96 -21.82 -3.39
CA ASN A 133 -0.47 -22.06 -3.55
C ASN A 133 -1.29 -21.52 -2.38
N ASP A 134 -0.90 -21.78 -1.14
CA ASP A 134 -1.65 -21.33 0.05
C ASP A 134 -1.78 -19.80 0.08
N VAL A 135 -0.69 -19.07 -0.21
CA VAL A 135 -0.69 -17.59 -0.25
C VAL A 135 -1.51 -17.09 -1.44
N ASN A 136 -1.40 -17.73 -2.60
CA ASN A 136 -2.14 -17.33 -3.81
C ASN A 136 -3.65 -17.61 -3.67
N ASP A 137 -4.02 -18.68 -2.98
CA ASP A 137 -5.41 -18.99 -2.63
C ASP A 137 -5.97 -17.93 -1.65
N ASP A 138 -5.19 -17.51 -0.66
CA ASP A 138 -5.54 -16.40 0.23
C ASP A 138 -5.74 -15.09 -0.55
N ILE A 139 -4.83 -14.75 -1.46
CA ILE A 139 -4.97 -13.58 -2.32
C ILE A 139 -6.28 -13.63 -3.11
N SER A 140 -6.56 -14.74 -3.77
CA SER A 140 -7.78 -14.90 -4.56
C SER A 140 -9.05 -14.91 -3.71
N SER A 141 -8.97 -15.38 -2.47
CA SER A 141 -10.09 -15.46 -1.53
C SER A 141 -10.41 -14.11 -0.90
N TYR A 142 -9.40 -13.33 -0.51
CA TYR A 142 -9.59 -12.07 0.23
C TYR A 142 -9.58 -10.83 -0.64
N PHE A 143 -8.97 -10.87 -1.81
CA PHE A 143 -8.94 -9.74 -2.72
C PHE A 143 -9.94 -9.87 -3.87
N LYS A 144 -10.42 -8.76 -4.35
CA LYS A 144 -11.21 -8.57 -5.56
C LYS A 144 -10.57 -7.47 -6.41
N ALA A 145 -11.09 -7.27 -7.60
CA ALA A 145 -10.68 -6.13 -8.41
C ALA A 145 -10.88 -4.80 -7.66
N GLY A 146 -9.89 -3.94 -7.73
CA GLY A 146 -9.96 -2.57 -7.24
C GLY A 146 -10.51 -1.64 -8.33
N HIS A 147 -11.33 -0.68 -7.91
CA HIS A 147 -11.92 0.32 -8.78
C HIS A 147 -11.61 1.70 -8.23
N THR A 148 -11.10 2.59 -9.07
CA THR A 148 -10.87 3.98 -8.70
C THR A 148 -11.55 4.89 -9.71
N PHE A 149 -12.34 5.82 -9.23
CA PHE A 149 -13.02 6.84 -10.01
C PHE A 149 -12.42 8.19 -9.68
N ARG A 150 -12.11 8.99 -10.70
CA ARG A 150 -11.58 10.34 -10.53
C ARG A 150 -12.39 11.30 -11.39
N VAL A 151 -12.68 12.47 -10.85
CA VAL A 151 -13.26 13.58 -11.58
C VAL A 151 -12.44 14.82 -11.26
N GLY A 152 -12.12 15.59 -12.29
CA GLY A 152 -11.34 16.81 -12.13
C GLY A 152 -11.78 17.89 -13.07
N GLY A 153 -11.54 19.13 -12.67
CA GLY A 153 -11.81 20.29 -13.50
C GLY A 153 -10.74 21.36 -13.33
N GLU A 154 -10.43 22.02 -14.42
CA GLU A 154 -9.60 23.22 -14.44
C GLU A 154 -10.40 24.34 -15.10
N TYR A 155 -10.35 25.52 -14.50
CA TYR A 155 -10.94 26.72 -15.08
C TYR A 155 -9.93 27.86 -15.06
N ARG A 156 -9.71 28.44 -16.24
CA ARG A 156 -8.87 29.63 -16.42
C ARG A 156 -9.67 30.88 -16.08
N ILE A 157 -9.42 31.41 -14.88
CA ILE A 157 -10.10 32.62 -14.37
C ILE A 157 -9.65 33.85 -15.16
N THR A 158 -8.32 33.98 -15.33
CA THR A 158 -7.69 35.01 -16.16
C THR A 158 -6.71 34.32 -17.14
N PRO A 159 -6.14 35.05 -18.13
CA PRO A 159 -5.07 34.49 -18.98
C PRO A 159 -3.86 33.95 -18.18
N GLN A 160 -3.66 34.44 -16.96
CA GLN A 160 -2.55 34.07 -16.09
C GLN A 160 -2.94 33.10 -14.99
N LEU A 161 -4.19 33.16 -14.48
CA LEU A 161 -4.63 32.41 -13.30
C LEU A 161 -5.57 31.27 -13.68
N SER A 162 -5.24 30.05 -13.26
CA SER A 162 -6.09 28.86 -13.36
C SER A 162 -6.39 28.32 -11.97
N ALA A 163 -7.63 27.87 -11.76
CA ALA A 163 -8.03 27.12 -10.58
C ALA A 163 -8.38 25.67 -10.97
N ARG A 164 -8.09 24.71 -10.07
CA ARG A 164 -8.31 23.29 -10.25
C ARG A 164 -9.03 22.73 -9.05
N LEU A 165 -9.96 21.83 -9.31
CA LEU A 165 -10.64 21.03 -8.30
C LEU A 165 -10.68 19.59 -8.76
N GLY A 166 -10.58 18.66 -7.82
CA GLY A 166 -10.66 17.24 -8.12
C GLY A 166 -11.16 16.42 -6.95
N TYR A 167 -11.76 15.31 -7.30
CA TYR A 167 -12.20 14.28 -6.38
C TYR A 167 -11.80 12.91 -6.91
N ALA A 168 -11.32 12.04 -6.02
CA ALA A 168 -11.08 10.64 -6.34
C ALA A 168 -11.67 9.75 -5.24
N ASN A 169 -12.25 8.62 -5.67
CA ASN A 169 -12.75 7.58 -4.80
C ASN A 169 -12.14 6.24 -5.19
N GLN A 170 -11.29 5.72 -4.32
CA GLN A 170 -10.67 4.41 -4.44
C GLN A 170 -11.45 3.44 -3.57
N LEU A 171 -12.14 2.51 -4.19
CA LEU A 171 -12.88 1.46 -3.48
C LEU A 171 -11.93 0.42 -2.92
N SER A 172 -12.27 -0.14 -1.76
CA SER A 172 -11.50 -1.22 -1.16
C SER A 172 -11.43 -2.44 -2.10
N PRO A 173 -10.24 -2.97 -2.35
CA PRO A 173 -10.08 -4.21 -3.08
C PRO A 173 -10.32 -5.47 -2.22
N MET A 174 -10.59 -5.31 -0.93
CA MET A 174 -10.79 -6.43 -0.02
C MET A 174 -12.22 -6.95 -0.04
N LYS A 175 -12.38 -8.28 -0.04
CA LYS A 175 -13.70 -8.95 0.02
C LYS A 175 -14.23 -9.07 1.46
N VAL A 176 -13.33 -9.10 2.43
CA VAL A 176 -13.66 -9.41 3.82
C VAL A 176 -14.49 -8.30 4.45
N SER A 177 -15.62 -8.66 5.05
CA SER A 177 -16.47 -7.74 5.82
C SER A 177 -16.02 -7.71 7.30
N THR A 178 -16.49 -6.69 8.03
CA THR A 178 -16.25 -6.62 9.48
C THR A 178 -16.89 -7.83 10.16
N GLY A 179 -16.09 -8.67 10.81
CA GLY A 179 -16.56 -9.87 11.50
C GLY A 179 -16.25 -11.19 10.78
N ASP A 180 -15.76 -11.15 9.55
CA ASP A 180 -15.27 -12.34 8.87
C ASP A 180 -13.92 -12.76 9.49
N GLU A 181 -13.75 -14.04 9.73
CA GLU A 181 -12.50 -14.61 10.22
C GLU A 181 -11.46 -14.60 9.10
N LEU A 182 -10.43 -13.78 9.23
CA LEU A 182 -9.23 -13.84 8.41
C LEU A 182 -8.28 -14.90 8.99
N ASN A 183 -8.21 -16.05 8.36
CA ASN A 183 -7.27 -17.09 8.71
C ASN A 183 -6.09 -17.06 7.73
N ILE A 184 -5.28 -16.00 7.83
CA ILE A 184 -4.09 -15.86 7.00
C ILE A 184 -2.90 -16.46 7.73
N ALA A 185 -2.37 -17.54 7.21
CA ALA A 185 -1.21 -18.24 7.78
C ALA A 185 0.01 -17.31 7.88
N GLY A 186 0.66 -17.28 9.05
CA GLY A 186 1.90 -16.54 9.28
C GLY A 186 1.74 -15.04 9.55
N MET A 187 0.54 -14.52 9.68
CA MET A 187 0.35 -13.10 10.03
C MET A 187 0.63 -12.79 11.49
N ALA A 188 1.09 -11.56 11.72
CA ALA A 188 1.10 -10.97 13.05
C ALA A 188 -0.32 -10.96 13.65
N PRO A 189 -0.48 -11.02 14.99
CA PRO A 189 -1.79 -11.07 15.63
C PRO A 189 -2.66 -9.83 15.44
N HIS A 190 -2.17 -8.83 14.71
CA HIS A 190 -2.93 -7.63 14.34
C HIS A 190 -2.77 -7.36 12.84
N TYR A 191 -3.83 -6.98 12.19
CA TYR A 191 -3.84 -6.60 10.79
C TYR A 191 -4.83 -5.47 10.52
N THR A 192 -4.62 -4.80 9.39
CA THR A 192 -5.42 -3.66 8.96
C THR A 192 -6.13 -3.99 7.65
N LEU A 193 -7.44 -3.84 7.63
CA LEU A 193 -8.26 -4.00 6.43
C LEU A 193 -8.52 -2.64 5.79
N ASP A 194 -8.17 -2.49 4.52
CA ASP A 194 -8.51 -1.29 3.75
C ASP A 194 -10.02 -1.24 3.48
N ARG A 195 -10.65 -0.11 3.78
CA ARG A 195 -12.08 0.17 3.54
C ARG A 195 -12.29 1.24 2.48
N GLY A 196 -11.24 1.60 1.77
CA GLY A 196 -11.24 2.57 0.70
C GLY A 196 -10.74 3.95 1.13
N THR A 197 -10.43 4.75 0.11
CA THR A 197 -9.82 6.07 0.31
C THR A 197 -10.46 7.09 -0.62
N GLN A 198 -10.73 8.26 -0.08
CA GLN A 198 -11.23 9.41 -0.81
C GLN A 198 -10.20 10.53 -0.81
N TYR A 199 -10.07 11.21 -1.93
CA TYR A 199 -9.18 12.35 -2.10
C TYR A 199 -9.98 13.56 -2.58
N TYR A 200 -9.77 14.69 -1.94
CA TYR A 200 -10.28 16.00 -2.33
C TYR A 200 -9.09 16.88 -2.64
N THR A 201 -9.07 17.46 -3.83
CA THR A 201 -7.93 18.26 -4.27
C THR A 201 -8.38 19.62 -4.74
N CYS A 202 -7.60 20.63 -4.42
CA CYS A 202 -7.73 21.95 -5.02
C CYS A 202 -6.35 22.53 -5.35
N GLY A 203 -6.29 23.35 -6.37
CA GLY A 203 -5.03 23.94 -6.81
C GLY A 203 -5.21 25.26 -7.54
N LEU A 204 -4.16 26.04 -7.53
CA LEU A 204 -4.04 27.30 -8.25
C LEU A 204 -2.75 27.31 -9.05
N GLY A 205 -2.84 27.72 -10.31
CA GLY A 205 -1.69 27.92 -11.18
C GLY A 205 -1.63 29.36 -11.65
N TYR A 206 -0.47 29.99 -11.57
CA TYR A 206 -0.26 31.36 -12.03
C TYR A 206 0.92 31.46 -12.97
N ARG A 207 0.68 32.07 -14.14
CA ARG A 207 1.70 32.35 -15.16
C ARG A 207 2.10 33.82 -15.13
N PHE A 208 3.38 34.07 -15.00
CA PHE A 208 3.95 35.42 -15.05
C PHE A 208 5.13 35.46 -16.03
N GLY A 209 4.87 36.00 -17.23
CA GLY A 209 5.82 35.99 -18.31
C GLY A 209 6.20 34.59 -18.78
N ILE A 210 7.47 34.23 -18.70
CA ILE A 210 8.01 32.88 -19.04
C ILE A 210 7.95 31.91 -17.88
N PHE A 211 7.61 32.36 -16.66
CA PHE A 211 7.54 31.52 -15.45
C PHE A 211 6.12 31.05 -15.19
N TYR A 212 6.04 29.90 -14.52
CA TYR A 212 4.79 29.31 -14.06
C TYR A 212 4.95 28.78 -12.63
N ALA A 213 3.99 29.06 -11.78
CA ALA A 213 3.96 28.56 -10.42
C ALA A 213 2.64 27.83 -10.17
N ASP A 214 2.72 26.66 -9.57
CA ASP A 214 1.58 25.82 -9.17
C ASP A 214 1.60 25.57 -7.68
N MET A 215 0.41 25.64 -7.07
CA MET A 215 0.17 25.21 -5.71
C MET A 215 -1.02 24.25 -5.67
N ALA A 216 -0.87 23.14 -4.99
CA ALA A 216 -1.95 22.16 -4.82
C ALA A 216 -2.08 21.75 -3.35
N TYR A 217 -3.33 21.56 -2.91
CA TYR A 217 -3.68 20.98 -1.62
C TYR A 217 -4.45 19.69 -1.84
N ILE A 218 -4.09 18.64 -1.09
CA ILE A 218 -4.74 17.33 -1.14
C ILE A 218 -5.19 16.97 0.27
N HIS A 219 -6.49 16.72 0.41
CA HIS A 219 -7.06 16.13 1.61
C HIS A 219 -7.36 14.65 1.35
N LYS A 220 -6.71 13.76 2.12
CA LYS A 220 -6.90 12.30 2.05
C LYS A 220 -7.76 11.86 3.23
N ASN A 221 -8.86 11.17 2.94
CA ASN A 221 -9.71 10.49 3.92
C ASN A 221 -9.64 8.98 3.65
N ALA A 222 -8.81 8.26 4.41
CA ALA A 222 -8.67 6.81 4.33
C ALA A 222 -9.44 6.17 5.49
N LYS A 223 -10.18 5.11 5.19
CA LYS A 223 -10.86 4.28 6.18
C LYS A 223 -10.18 2.93 6.24
N SER A 224 -9.94 2.45 7.45
CA SER A 224 -9.37 1.12 7.69
C SER A 224 -9.91 0.56 9.00
N ASP A 225 -10.12 -0.74 9.04
CA ASP A 225 -10.41 -1.47 10.27
C ASP A 225 -9.10 -2.08 10.77
N VAL A 226 -8.77 -1.82 12.02
CA VAL A 226 -7.59 -2.39 12.69
C VAL A 226 -8.07 -3.48 13.63
N LEU A 227 -7.64 -4.71 13.37
CA LEU A 227 -7.96 -5.87 14.19
C LEU A 227 -6.72 -6.22 15.02
N ALA A 228 -6.82 -6.00 16.33
CA ALA A 228 -5.72 -6.23 17.27
C ALA A 228 -5.58 -7.69 17.69
N PHE A 229 -6.66 -8.48 17.53
CA PHE A 229 -6.71 -9.90 17.90
C PHE A 229 -7.57 -10.66 16.89
N SER A 230 -7.26 -11.94 16.68
CA SER A 230 -8.19 -12.82 15.97
C SER A 230 -9.47 -12.96 16.82
N PRO A 231 -10.67 -12.89 16.22
CA PRO A 231 -11.90 -13.17 16.93
C PRO A 231 -11.84 -14.57 17.53
N ILE A 232 -12.23 -14.73 18.79
CA ILE A 232 -12.33 -16.06 19.42
C ILE A 232 -13.52 -16.74 18.77
N PRO A 233 -13.37 -17.95 18.18
CA PRO A 233 -14.50 -18.70 17.64
C PRO A 233 -15.55 -18.89 18.75
N SER A 234 -16.77 -18.48 18.49
CA SER A 234 -17.91 -18.65 19.41
C SER A 234 -18.45 -20.08 19.34
#